data_1d046eefb4f51c84b1737b721c0c1459
#
_entry.id   1d046eefb4f51c84b1737b721c0c1459
#
_cell.length_a   1.000
_cell.length_b   1.000
_cell.length_c   1.000
_cell.angle_alpha   90.00
_cell.angle_beta   90.00
_cell.angle_gamma   90.00
#
_symmetry.space_group_name_H-M   'P 1'
#
loop_
_entity.id
_entity.type
_entity.pdbx_description
1 polymer ?
#
loop_
_entity_poly.entity_id
_entity_poly.type
_entity_poly.pdbx_seq_one_letter_code
_entity_poly.pdbx_strand_id
1 'polypeptide(L)'
;MFDLQRGPNLPGMLERLAVMARSAIAPLVRQAEVADAAAIATSHVRSWQAGYANVISSEFLRSLGMGLPLRTLHWQTLILGAEAQGEFMLVGEVDGEVAGWLSGGAYRDAGSDESPLGEVYACYVDPTHWRQGVGSALMADALERLTRAGYPQAVLWVLADNLRARAFYEHLGWLADGARKMYEVGGERHPEVRYRRRLS
;
A
#
# COMPACT_ATOMS: atom_id res chain seq x y z
N MET A 1 -16.41 11.63 -56.58
CA MET A 1 -15.28 12.46 -56.17
C MET A 1 -14.97 12.08 -54.72
N PHE A 2 -14.06 11.13 -54.53
CA PHE A 2 -13.70 10.60 -53.21
C PHE A 2 -12.59 11.51 -52.61
N ASP A 3 -12.84 12.04 -51.43
CA ASP A 3 -11.88 12.87 -50.69
C ASP A 3 -10.82 11.97 -50.02
N LEU A 4 -9.62 11.95 -50.59
CA LEU A 4 -8.45 11.15 -50.19
C LEU A 4 -7.47 11.93 -49.30
N GLN A 5 -7.91 12.90 -48.48
CA GLN A 5 -7.02 13.76 -47.70
C GLN A 5 -7.17 13.66 -46.16
N ARG A 6 -7.46 12.52 -45.61
CA ARG A 6 -7.23 12.33 -44.17
C ARG A 6 -6.37 11.08 -43.95
N GLY A 7 -5.07 11.27 -44.05
CA GLY A 7 -4.11 10.30 -43.57
C GLY A 7 -4.24 10.13 -42.02
N PRO A 8 -3.85 8.98 -41.47
CA PRO A 8 -3.95 8.76 -40.03
C PRO A 8 -3.17 9.82 -39.26
N ASN A 9 -3.75 10.35 -38.20
CA ASN A 9 -3.11 11.33 -37.30
C ASN A 9 -1.96 10.62 -36.55
N LEU A 10 -0.80 10.52 -37.18
CA LEU A 10 0.41 9.90 -36.66
C LEU A 10 0.84 10.43 -35.28
N PRO A 11 0.79 11.74 -34.97
CA PRO A 11 1.09 12.25 -33.62
C PRO A 11 0.17 11.67 -32.55
N GLY A 12 -1.13 11.67 -32.78
CA GLY A 12 -2.09 11.12 -31.81
C GLY A 12 -2.01 9.60 -31.66
N MET A 13 -1.53 8.88 -32.68
CA MET A 13 -1.28 7.44 -32.60
C MET A 13 0.01 7.15 -31.82
N LEU A 14 1.05 7.94 -31.98
CA LEU A 14 2.30 7.83 -31.23
C LEU A 14 2.09 8.17 -29.75
N GLU A 15 1.28 9.18 -29.41
CA GLU A 15 0.89 9.48 -28.03
C GLU A 15 0.09 8.33 -27.41
N ARG A 16 -0.88 7.76 -28.12
CA ARG A 16 -1.63 6.58 -27.64
C ARG A 16 -0.74 5.36 -27.46
N LEU A 17 0.21 5.11 -28.36
CA LEU A 17 1.19 4.06 -28.23
C LEU A 17 2.14 4.30 -27.06
N ALA A 18 2.58 5.53 -26.83
CA ALA A 18 3.39 5.89 -25.65
C ALA A 18 2.63 5.73 -24.35
N VAL A 19 1.35 6.10 -24.30
CA VAL A 19 0.47 5.88 -23.15
C VAL A 19 0.22 4.38 -22.91
N MET A 20 0.00 3.60 -23.98
CA MET A 20 -0.15 2.14 -23.89
C MET A 20 1.16 1.45 -23.51
N ALA A 21 2.31 1.93 -23.97
CA ALA A 21 3.63 1.40 -23.60
C ALA A 21 3.96 1.72 -22.12
N ARG A 22 3.59 2.87 -21.59
CA ARG A 22 3.69 3.20 -20.16
C ARG A 22 2.82 2.30 -19.27
N SER A 23 1.73 1.76 -19.79
CA SER A 23 0.85 0.82 -19.08
C SER A 23 1.40 -0.62 -19.03
N ALA A 24 2.55 -0.90 -19.62
CA ALA A 24 3.07 -2.25 -19.80
C ALA A 24 4.26 -2.62 -18.88
N ILE A 25 4.80 -1.70 -18.11
CA ILE A 25 5.89 -2.02 -17.18
C ILE A 25 5.25 -2.44 -15.85
N ALA A 26 5.41 -3.72 -15.51
CA ALA A 26 4.97 -4.22 -14.20
C ALA A 26 5.72 -3.47 -13.08
N PRO A 27 5.04 -3.09 -11.99
CA PRO A 27 5.70 -2.46 -10.85
C PRO A 27 6.85 -3.33 -10.33
N LEU A 28 8.02 -2.73 -10.12
CA LEU A 28 9.15 -3.40 -9.48
C LEU A 28 8.98 -3.31 -7.96
N VAL A 29 9.04 -4.45 -7.27
CA VAL A 29 9.01 -4.48 -5.80
C VAL A 29 10.40 -4.84 -5.28
N ARG A 30 10.88 -4.09 -4.30
CA ARG A 30 12.14 -4.33 -3.60
C ARG A 30 12.06 -3.97 -2.12
N GLN A 31 13.06 -4.40 -1.36
CA GLN A 31 13.26 -3.92 0.02
C GLN A 31 13.44 -2.40 0.01
N ALA A 32 12.82 -1.73 0.99
CA ALA A 32 13.00 -0.29 1.18
C ALA A 32 14.41 0.01 1.70
N GLU A 33 15.00 1.07 1.20
CA GLU A 33 16.27 1.63 1.64
C GLU A 33 16.04 2.95 2.37
N VAL A 34 17.01 3.38 3.18
CA VAL A 34 16.92 4.65 3.93
C VAL A 34 16.67 5.86 3.01
N ALA A 35 17.18 5.80 1.78
CA ALA A 35 16.96 6.82 0.77
C ALA A 35 15.49 6.96 0.35
N ASP A 36 14.68 5.91 0.51
CA ASP A 36 13.25 5.92 0.14
C ASP A 36 12.37 6.66 1.17
N ALA A 37 12.89 6.95 2.35
CA ALA A 37 12.10 7.45 3.48
C ALA A 37 11.30 8.73 3.16
N ALA A 38 11.86 9.64 2.36
CA ALA A 38 11.16 10.87 1.96
C ALA A 38 10.01 10.59 0.99
N ALA A 39 10.21 9.67 0.04
CA ALA A 39 9.17 9.25 -0.91
C ALA A 39 8.06 8.47 -0.18
N ILE A 40 8.42 7.57 0.74
CA ILE A 40 7.46 6.85 1.61
C ILE A 40 6.64 7.82 2.45
N ALA A 41 7.28 8.80 3.12
CA ALA A 41 6.59 9.82 3.91
C ALA A 41 5.58 10.61 3.08
N THR A 42 5.97 11.02 1.89
CA THR A 42 5.13 11.78 0.96
C THR A 42 3.95 10.94 0.46
N SER A 43 4.24 9.73 -0.02
CA SER A 43 3.21 8.78 -0.50
C SER A 43 2.22 8.43 0.62
N HIS A 44 2.70 8.23 1.86
CA HIS A 44 1.86 7.96 3.02
C HIS A 44 0.87 9.11 3.28
N VAL A 45 1.35 10.35 3.35
CA VAL A 45 0.48 11.53 3.56
C VAL A 45 -0.57 11.66 2.45
N ARG A 46 -0.15 11.56 1.18
CA ARG A 46 -1.07 11.66 0.03
C ARG A 46 -2.10 10.53 0.01
N SER A 47 -1.66 9.32 0.33
CA SER A 47 -2.56 8.16 0.43
C SER A 47 -3.61 8.34 1.53
N TRP A 48 -3.21 8.88 2.68
CA TRP A 48 -4.14 9.16 3.76
C TRP A 48 -5.15 10.25 3.38
N GLN A 49 -4.66 11.36 2.82
CA GLN A 49 -5.53 12.47 2.40
C GLN A 49 -6.56 12.03 1.35
N ALA A 50 -6.20 11.15 0.43
CA ALA A 50 -7.11 10.65 -0.59
C ALA A 50 -7.96 9.45 -0.11
N GLY A 51 -7.36 8.52 0.65
CA GLY A 51 -8.01 7.27 1.05
C GLY A 51 -9.00 7.43 2.19
N TYR A 52 -8.78 8.40 3.07
CA TYR A 52 -9.59 8.62 4.27
C TYR A 52 -10.37 9.95 4.26
N ALA A 53 -10.48 10.62 3.12
CA ALA A 53 -11.15 11.92 2.97
C ALA A 53 -12.58 11.97 3.53
N ASN A 54 -13.30 10.83 3.50
CA ASN A 54 -14.68 10.69 3.99
C ASN A 54 -14.79 9.91 5.31
N VAL A 55 -13.66 9.58 5.95
CA VAL A 55 -13.60 8.72 7.13
C VAL A 55 -12.98 9.44 8.31
N ILE A 56 -11.95 10.23 8.08
CA ILE A 56 -11.17 10.94 9.09
C ILE A 56 -11.33 12.45 8.88
N SER A 57 -11.28 13.22 9.97
CA SER A 57 -11.47 14.67 9.91
C SER A 57 -10.51 15.36 8.91
N SER A 58 -11.03 16.27 8.12
CA SER A 58 -10.23 16.99 7.11
C SER A 58 -9.14 17.85 7.72
N GLU A 59 -9.32 18.32 8.96
CA GLU A 59 -8.33 19.08 9.71
C GLU A 59 -7.11 18.22 10.03
N PHE A 60 -7.33 17.01 10.56
CA PHE A 60 -6.26 16.07 10.84
C PHE A 60 -5.53 15.68 9.54
N LEU A 61 -6.25 15.34 8.47
CA LEU A 61 -5.64 14.97 7.19
C LEU A 61 -4.76 16.08 6.62
N ARG A 62 -5.18 17.35 6.72
CA ARG A 62 -4.35 18.49 6.30
C ARG A 62 -3.09 18.64 7.17
N SER A 63 -3.20 18.41 8.47
CA SER A 63 -2.07 18.52 9.42
C SER A 63 -0.93 17.51 9.10
N LEU A 64 -1.25 16.38 8.48
CA LEU A 64 -0.25 15.36 8.11
C LEU A 64 0.87 15.92 7.22
N GLY A 65 0.55 16.85 6.32
CA GLY A 65 1.53 17.45 5.40
C GLY A 65 2.54 18.38 6.08
N MET A 66 2.19 18.98 7.22
CA MET A 66 3.05 19.92 7.94
C MET A 66 4.25 19.24 8.64
N GLY A 67 4.19 17.95 8.87
CA GLY A 67 5.20 17.17 9.57
C GLY A 67 6.13 16.34 8.70
N LEU A 68 6.19 16.57 7.37
CA LEU A 68 6.97 15.75 6.45
C LEU A 68 8.44 15.52 6.85
N PRO A 69 9.23 16.51 7.28
CA PRO A 69 10.62 16.27 7.68
C PRO A 69 10.75 15.31 8.87
N LEU A 70 9.91 15.46 9.90
CA LEU A 70 9.89 14.54 11.05
C LEU A 70 9.39 13.15 10.66
N ARG A 71 8.44 13.06 9.74
CA ARG A 71 7.98 11.77 9.19
C ARG A 71 9.08 11.09 8.42
N THR A 72 9.85 11.83 7.61
CA THR A 72 10.99 11.26 6.89
C THR A 72 12.00 10.65 7.86
N LEU A 73 12.36 11.37 8.92
CA LEU A 73 13.26 10.85 9.96
C LEU A 73 12.69 9.60 10.65
N HIS A 74 11.39 9.61 10.95
CA HIS A 74 10.72 8.45 11.52
C HIS A 74 10.80 7.24 10.57
N TRP A 75 10.53 7.42 9.26
CA TRP A 75 10.65 6.34 8.28
C TRP A 75 12.07 5.82 8.14
N GLN A 76 13.09 6.68 8.18
CA GLN A 76 14.49 6.26 8.21
C GLN A 76 14.76 5.31 9.39
N THR A 77 14.27 5.67 10.57
CA THR A 77 14.42 4.83 11.77
C THR A 77 13.72 3.48 11.64
N LEU A 78 12.48 3.46 11.10
CA LEU A 78 11.74 2.21 10.88
C LEU A 78 12.43 1.32 9.86
N ILE A 79 12.92 1.86 8.74
CA ILE A 79 13.63 1.10 7.72
C ILE A 79 14.89 0.45 8.30
N LEU A 80 15.68 1.22 9.05
CA LEU A 80 16.90 0.71 9.68
C LEU A 80 16.64 -0.37 10.74
N GLY A 81 15.52 -0.27 11.44
CA GLY A 81 15.16 -1.21 12.52
C GLY A 81 14.44 -2.47 12.07
N ALA A 82 13.82 -2.45 10.89
CA ALA A 82 12.88 -3.50 10.47
C ALA A 82 13.48 -4.91 10.49
N GLU A 83 14.64 -5.11 9.87
CA GLU A 83 15.29 -6.43 9.78
C GLU A 83 15.66 -6.99 11.15
N ALA A 84 16.19 -6.15 12.04
CA ALA A 84 16.56 -6.55 13.41
C ALA A 84 15.35 -6.99 14.25
N GLN A 85 14.16 -6.52 13.89
CA GLN A 85 12.88 -6.87 14.53
C GLN A 85 12.16 -8.06 13.84
N GLY A 86 12.76 -8.64 12.79
CA GLY A 86 12.11 -9.69 12.00
C GLY A 86 10.95 -9.13 11.15
N GLU A 87 10.98 -7.84 10.86
CA GLU A 87 10.02 -7.13 10.03
C GLU A 87 10.60 -6.85 8.64
N PHE A 88 9.75 -6.55 7.69
CA PHE A 88 10.18 -6.09 6.37
C PHE A 88 9.41 -4.84 5.95
N MET A 89 10.08 -4.02 5.16
CA MET A 89 9.48 -2.86 4.51
C MET A 89 9.80 -2.88 3.02
N LEU A 90 8.79 -2.80 2.19
CA LEU A 90 8.88 -2.88 0.74
C LEU A 90 8.49 -1.56 0.10
N VAL A 91 9.11 -1.24 -1.03
CA VAL A 91 8.64 -0.21 -1.94
C VAL A 91 8.25 -0.83 -3.28
N GLY A 92 7.21 -0.28 -3.88
CA GLY A 92 6.81 -0.57 -5.25
C GLY A 92 7.14 0.62 -6.13
N GLU A 93 7.89 0.39 -7.20
CA GLU A 93 8.34 1.42 -8.13
C GLU A 93 7.61 1.33 -9.47
N VAL A 94 7.33 2.49 -10.04
CA VAL A 94 6.86 2.66 -11.41
C VAL A 94 7.75 3.71 -12.06
N ASP A 95 8.33 3.40 -13.21
CA ASP A 95 9.27 4.30 -13.94
C ASP A 95 10.45 4.80 -13.08
N GLY A 96 10.90 3.99 -12.09
CA GLY A 96 12.02 4.32 -11.18
C GLY A 96 11.64 5.23 -10.01
N GLU A 97 10.35 5.55 -9.84
CA GLU A 97 9.85 6.34 -8.71
C GLU A 97 9.07 5.47 -7.72
N VAL A 98 9.21 5.73 -6.43
CA VAL A 98 8.44 5.04 -5.38
C VAL A 98 6.96 5.42 -5.49
N ALA A 99 6.15 4.49 -5.96
CA ALA A 99 4.72 4.63 -6.18
C ALA A 99 3.87 4.12 -5.00
N GLY A 100 4.46 3.34 -4.10
CA GLY A 100 3.78 2.78 -2.93
C GLY A 100 4.75 2.03 -2.02
N TRP A 101 4.26 1.63 -0.86
CA TRP A 101 5.03 0.90 0.13
C TRP A 101 4.14 -0.05 0.94
N LEU A 102 4.78 -1.04 1.54
CA LEU A 102 4.14 -2.02 2.42
C LEU A 102 5.11 -2.41 3.54
N SER A 103 4.58 -2.63 4.75
CA SER A 103 5.34 -3.22 5.85
C SER A 103 4.62 -4.42 6.44
N GLY A 104 5.38 -5.37 6.98
CA GLY A 104 4.83 -6.58 7.58
C GLY A 104 5.87 -7.34 8.39
N GLY A 105 5.41 -8.40 9.07
CA GLY A 105 6.22 -9.24 9.95
C GLY A 105 5.35 -10.17 10.77
N ALA A 106 5.78 -10.46 12.01
CA ALA A 106 4.99 -11.22 12.97
C ALA A 106 3.72 -10.47 13.38
N TYR A 107 2.67 -11.20 13.75
CA TYR A 107 1.44 -10.61 14.28
C TYR A 107 1.70 -9.91 15.61
N ARG A 108 1.27 -8.64 15.74
CA ARG A 108 1.63 -7.74 16.84
C ARG A 108 0.68 -7.76 18.04
N ASP A 109 -0.54 -8.27 17.90
CA ASP A 109 -1.49 -8.33 19.03
C ASP A 109 -1.07 -9.49 19.96
N ALA A 110 -0.23 -9.17 20.96
CA ALA A 110 0.25 -10.13 21.95
C ALA A 110 -0.93 -10.65 22.80
N GLY A 111 -1.00 -11.98 22.97
CA GLY A 111 -1.99 -12.64 23.81
C GLY A 111 -3.05 -13.43 23.06
N SER A 112 -2.99 -13.53 21.75
CA SER A 112 -3.78 -14.51 21.01
C SER A 112 -3.15 -15.90 21.18
N ASP A 113 -3.91 -16.87 21.65
CA ASP A 113 -3.55 -18.31 21.60
C ASP A 113 -3.52 -18.83 20.14
N GLU A 114 -3.52 -17.94 19.18
CA GLU A 114 -3.49 -18.27 17.76
C GLU A 114 -2.08 -18.69 17.36
N SER A 115 -1.98 -19.75 16.58
CA SER A 115 -0.73 -20.21 15.93
C SER A 115 0.03 -19.07 15.28
N PRO A 116 1.34 -19.20 15.07
CA PRO A 116 2.15 -18.11 14.54
C PRO A 116 1.52 -17.52 13.28
N LEU A 117 1.13 -16.25 13.37
CA LEU A 117 0.52 -15.48 12.29
C LEU A 117 1.51 -14.46 11.76
N GLY A 118 1.54 -14.29 10.45
CA GLY A 118 2.12 -13.11 9.82
C GLY A 118 1.11 -11.95 9.80
N GLU A 119 1.60 -10.73 9.73
CA GLU A 119 0.75 -9.54 9.61
C GLU A 119 1.30 -8.61 8.52
N VAL A 120 0.39 -8.12 7.68
CA VAL A 120 0.64 -6.94 6.86
C VAL A 120 0.21 -5.73 7.69
N TYR A 121 1.19 -4.95 8.15
CA TYR A 121 0.96 -3.82 9.04
C TYR A 121 0.33 -2.63 8.33
N ALA A 122 0.79 -2.37 7.10
CA ALA A 122 0.34 -1.26 6.28
C ALA A 122 0.62 -1.54 4.80
N CYS A 123 -0.26 -1.06 3.92
CA CYS A 123 -0.07 -1.06 2.48
C CYS A 123 -0.67 0.22 1.90
N TYR A 124 0.17 1.07 1.36
CA TYR A 124 -0.25 2.35 0.79
C TYR A 124 0.35 2.55 -0.60
N VAL A 125 -0.47 3.06 -1.51
CA VAL A 125 -0.08 3.41 -2.87
C VAL A 125 -0.42 4.87 -3.10
N ASP A 126 0.52 5.64 -3.66
CA ASP A 126 0.27 7.03 -4.02
C ASP A 126 -0.97 7.12 -4.93
N PRO A 127 -1.90 8.05 -4.67
CA PRO A 127 -3.14 8.17 -5.45
C PRO A 127 -2.93 8.28 -6.96
N THR A 128 -1.83 8.86 -7.40
CA THR A 128 -1.49 8.99 -8.83
C THR A 128 -1.15 7.65 -9.50
N HIS A 129 -0.85 6.62 -8.71
CA HIS A 129 -0.49 5.28 -9.17
C HIS A 129 -1.55 4.21 -8.82
N TRP A 130 -2.74 4.65 -8.40
CA TRP A 130 -3.83 3.70 -8.16
C TRP A 130 -4.25 2.98 -9.43
N ARG A 131 -4.65 1.71 -9.30
CA ARG A 131 -5.11 0.83 -10.37
C ARG A 131 -4.04 0.50 -11.43
N GLN A 132 -2.75 0.71 -11.10
CA GLN A 132 -1.61 0.35 -11.93
C GLN A 132 -0.90 -0.93 -11.45
N GLY A 133 -1.54 -1.72 -10.56
CA GLY A 133 -1.00 -2.99 -10.08
C GLY A 133 -0.01 -2.89 -8.91
N VAL A 134 0.42 -1.68 -8.50
CA VAL A 134 1.43 -1.49 -7.43
C VAL A 134 1.03 -2.19 -6.12
N GLY A 135 -0.20 -1.98 -5.63
CA GLY A 135 -0.66 -2.60 -4.41
C GLY A 135 -0.71 -4.14 -4.49
N SER A 136 -1.10 -4.68 -5.65
CA SER A 136 -1.13 -6.14 -5.87
C SER A 136 0.27 -6.74 -5.90
N ALA A 137 1.24 -6.06 -6.53
CA ALA A 137 2.63 -6.50 -6.58
C ALA A 137 3.27 -6.47 -5.17
N LEU A 138 3.09 -5.37 -4.42
CA LEU A 138 3.53 -5.26 -3.02
C LEU A 138 2.94 -6.38 -2.15
N MET A 139 1.65 -6.63 -2.28
CA MET A 139 0.98 -7.67 -1.50
C MET A 139 1.46 -9.08 -1.87
N ALA A 140 1.73 -9.35 -3.14
CA ALA A 140 2.26 -10.65 -3.58
C ALA A 140 3.65 -10.91 -2.97
N ASP A 141 4.57 -9.95 -3.01
CA ASP A 141 5.90 -10.08 -2.39
C ASP A 141 5.80 -10.24 -0.87
N ALA A 142 4.95 -9.44 -0.21
CA ALA A 142 4.73 -9.55 1.23
C ALA A 142 4.24 -10.95 1.66
N LEU A 143 3.26 -11.52 0.93
CA LEU A 143 2.75 -12.86 1.21
C LEU A 143 3.83 -13.94 1.00
N GLU A 144 4.64 -13.80 -0.04
CA GLU A 144 5.77 -14.71 -0.28
C GLU A 144 6.80 -14.67 0.86
N ARG A 145 7.13 -13.46 1.36
CA ARG A 145 8.04 -13.30 2.51
C ARG A 145 7.47 -13.94 3.78
N LEU A 146 6.20 -13.72 4.07
CA LEU A 146 5.53 -14.32 5.21
C LEU A 146 5.48 -15.86 5.09
N THR A 147 5.22 -16.38 3.88
CA THR A 147 5.28 -17.83 3.61
C THR A 147 6.69 -18.38 3.84
N ARG A 148 7.74 -17.74 3.34
CA ARG A 148 9.14 -18.14 3.56
C ARG A 148 9.54 -18.08 5.03
N ALA A 149 8.97 -17.15 5.80
CA ALA A 149 9.17 -17.06 7.24
C ALA A 149 8.43 -18.16 8.04
N GLY A 150 7.64 -19.02 7.36
CA GLY A 150 6.96 -20.16 7.96
C GLY A 150 5.59 -19.85 8.55
N TYR A 151 5.00 -18.69 8.26
CA TYR A 151 3.65 -18.39 8.72
C TYR A 151 2.62 -19.14 7.87
N PRO A 152 1.70 -19.93 8.49
CA PRO A 152 0.65 -20.64 7.74
C PRO A 152 -0.49 -19.71 7.29
N GLN A 153 -0.60 -18.55 7.92
CA GLN A 153 -1.65 -17.56 7.66
C GLN A 153 -1.11 -16.15 7.89
N ALA A 154 -1.71 -15.19 7.20
CA ALA A 154 -1.49 -13.78 7.42
C ALA A 154 -2.79 -13.06 7.79
N VAL A 155 -2.66 -11.98 8.55
CA VAL A 155 -3.75 -11.07 8.90
C VAL A 155 -3.40 -9.64 8.52
N LEU A 156 -4.41 -8.80 8.44
CA LEU A 156 -4.28 -7.35 8.36
C LEU A 156 -5.49 -6.69 9.02
N TRP A 157 -5.31 -5.45 9.46
CA TRP A 157 -6.38 -4.62 9.99
C TRP A 157 -6.70 -3.49 9.00
N VAL A 158 -7.97 -3.17 8.86
CA VAL A 158 -8.44 -2.09 7.98
C VAL A 158 -9.62 -1.38 8.62
N LEU A 159 -9.70 -0.05 8.51
CA LEU A 159 -10.86 0.71 8.97
C LEU A 159 -12.13 0.19 8.30
N ALA A 160 -13.17 -0.06 9.10
CA ALA A 160 -14.43 -0.64 8.63
C ALA A 160 -15.07 0.18 7.50
N ASP A 161 -14.91 1.51 7.56
CA ASP A 161 -15.46 2.46 6.60
C ASP A 161 -14.56 2.70 5.37
N ASN A 162 -13.34 2.13 5.34
CA ASN A 162 -12.50 2.16 4.14
C ASN A 162 -12.92 1.08 3.14
N LEU A 163 -14.10 1.26 2.55
CA LEU A 163 -14.71 0.29 1.64
C LEU A 163 -13.82 -0.03 0.44
N ARG A 164 -13.02 0.95 -0.03
CA ARG A 164 -12.10 0.74 -1.15
C ARG A 164 -10.96 -0.22 -0.78
N ALA A 165 -10.32 -0.05 0.37
CA ALA A 165 -9.27 -0.95 0.80
C ALA A 165 -9.83 -2.35 1.08
N ARG A 166 -11.01 -2.46 1.69
CA ARG A 166 -11.68 -3.74 1.92
C ARG A 166 -11.95 -4.48 0.62
N ALA A 167 -12.53 -3.81 -0.38
CA ALA A 167 -12.76 -4.41 -1.70
C ALA A 167 -11.45 -4.85 -2.39
N PHE A 168 -10.36 -4.09 -2.21
CA PHE A 168 -9.04 -4.47 -2.70
C PHE A 168 -8.53 -5.76 -2.03
N TYR A 169 -8.63 -5.89 -0.71
CA TYR A 169 -8.21 -7.10 -0.01
C TYR A 169 -9.09 -8.30 -0.37
N GLU A 170 -10.41 -8.11 -0.44
CA GLU A 170 -11.36 -9.16 -0.85
C GLU A 170 -11.06 -9.68 -2.27
N HIS A 171 -10.74 -8.77 -3.21
CA HIS A 171 -10.30 -9.14 -4.57
C HIS A 171 -9.02 -9.98 -4.57
N LEU A 172 -8.13 -9.77 -3.63
CA LEU A 172 -6.91 -10.55 -3.44
C LEU A 172 -7.11 -11.84 -2.60
N GLY A 173 -8.35 -12.21 -2.31
CA GLY A 173 -8.68 -13.45 -1.59
C GLY A 173 -8.52 -13.39 -0.08
N TRP A 174 -8.49 -12.20 0.51
CA TRP A 174 -8.57 -12.03 1.95
C TRP A 174 -10.03 -12.10 2.40
N LEU A 175 -10.28 -12.70 3.57
CA LEU A 175 -11.63 -12.87 4.13
C LEU A 175 -11.70 -12.20 5.50
N ALA A 176 -12.77 -11.45 5.76
CA ALA A 176 -13.04 -10.94 7.10
C ALA A 176 -13.27 -12.11 8.06
N ASP A 177 -12.55 -12.15 9.19
CA ASP A 177 -12.60 -13.25 10.15
C ASP A 177 -13.48 -12.95 11.38
N GLY A 178 -14.12 -11.78 11.40
CA GLY A 178 -15.04 -11.36 12.45
C GLY A 178 -14.38 -10.58 13.59
N ALA A 179 -13.04 -10.58 13.70
CA ALA A 179 -12.37 -9.80 14.73
C ALA A 179 -12.50 -8.30 14.47
N ARG A 180 -12.64 -7.53 15.55
CA ARG A 180 -12.81 -6.07 15.54
C ARG A 180 -12.01 -5.43 16.65
N LYS A 181 -11.48 -4.25 16.42
CA LYS A 181 -10.89 -3.38 17.43
C LYS A 181 -11.17 -1.92 17.11
N MET A 182 -10.83 -1.04 18.04
CA MET A 182 -10.91 0.40 17.83
C MET A 182 -9.51 0.95 17.55
N TYR A 183 -9.37 1.70 16.49
CA TYR A 183 -8.17 2.45 16.16
C TYR A 183 -8.40 3.92 16.51
N GLU A 184 -7.46 4.51 17.24
CA GLU A 184 -7.51 5.92 17.62
C GLU A 184 -6.59 6.74 16.73
N VAL A 185 -7.17 7.71 16.02
CA VAL A 185 -6.43 8.59 15.11
C VAL A 185 -7.12 9.95 15.02
N GLY A 186 -6.35 11.03 15.04
CA GLY A 186 -6.88 12.39 14.97
C GLY A 186 -7.79 12.77 16.15
N GLY A 187 -7.66 12.09 17.31
CA GLY A 187 -8.52 12.27 18.47
C GLY A 187 -9.89 11.57 18.37
N GLU A 188 -10.12 10.82 17.31
CA GLU A 188 -11.35 10.07 17.06
C GLU A 188 -11.09 8.56 17.09
N ARG A 189 -12.12 7.77 17.43
CA ARG A 189 -12.04 6.30 17.46
C ARG A 189 -12.79 5.72 16.29
N HIS A 190 -12.08 4.96 15.46
CA HIS A 190 -12.62 4.32 14.27
C HIS A 190 -12.60 2.80 14.41
N PRO A 191 -13.69 2.09 14.05
CA PRO A 191 -13.70 0.64 14.09
C PRO A 191 -12.79 0.07 12.99
N GLU A 192 -11.95 -0.91 13.34
CA GLU A 192 -11.22 -1.74 12.40
C GLU A 192 -11.82 -3.14 12.34
N VAL A 193 -11.74 -3.75 11.18
CA VAL A 193 -12.05 -5.15 10.93
C VAL A 193 -10.79 -5.88 10.51
N ARG A 194 -10.63 -7.13 10.99
CA ARG A 194 -9.50 -7.99 10.61
C ARG A 194 -9.85 -8.82 9.40
N TYR A 195 -8.91 -8.88 8.47
CA TYR A 195 -8.92 -9.80 7.34
C TYR A 195 -7.84 -10.85 7.54
N ARG A 196 -8.12 -12.07 7.08
CA ARG A 196 -7.23 -13.23 7.17
C ARG A 196 -7.09 -13.88 5.80
N ARG A 197 -5.89 -14.41 5.52
CA ARG A 197 -5.58 -15.19 4.34
C ARG A 197 -4.69 -16.37 4.70
N ARG A 198 -4.97 -17.55 4.14
CA ARG A 198 -4.06 -18.71 4.20
C ARG A 198 -2.89 -18.47 3.25
N LEU A 199 -1.71 -18.86 3.70
CA LEU A 199 -0.48 -18.86 2.93
C LEU A 199 -0.21 -20.30 2.49
N SER A 200 0.19 -20.49 1.24
CA SER A 200 0.44 -21.83 0.63
C SER A 200 1.76 -21.81 -0.11
#